data_9d983672f22dc231a996877b899565fa
#
_entry.id   9d983672f22dc231a996877b899565fa
#
_cell.length_a   1.000
_cell.length_b   1.000
_cell.length_c   1.000
_cell.angle_alpha   90.00
_cell.angle_beta   90.00
_cell.angle_gamma   90.00
#
_symmetry.space_group_name_H-M   'P 1'
#
loop_
_entity.id
_entity.type
_entity.pdbx_description
1 polymer ?
#
loop_
_entity_poly.entity_id
_entity_poly.type
_entity_poly.pdbx_seq_one_letter_code
_entity_poly.pdbx_strand_id
1 'polypeptide(L)'
;VSERVPLVEDGQPELFVIKPSGVSYDELSPESMVVCTLDGAKINDGTPARLSPSSDTAAHAYVYQQMPEVGGVVHTHSTYATAWAARGEEIPCVLTMMADEFGGPIPVGPLAIIGDDSIGRGIVETLRDHRSPAVLMAQHGPFTIGRDAKAAVKAAVMCEEVARTVHIARQLGPVEPLPQDMVDRLYERYQTVYGQR
;
A
#
# COMPACT_ATOMS: atom_id res chain seq x y z
N VAL A 1 6.83 3.65 4.51
CA VAL A 1 5.61 4.46 4.73
C VAL A 1 5.86 5.86 4.23
N SER A 2 4.90 6.41 3.50
CA SER A 2 4.90 7.82 3.09
C SER A 2 3.49 8.42 3.15
N GLU A 3 3.42 9.75 3.13
CA GLU A 3 2.18 10.51 3.08
C GLU A 3 2.35 11.75 2.21
N ARG A 4 1.35 12.04 1.38
CA ARG A 4 1.27 13.28 0.58
C ARG A 4 1.10 14.48 1.52
N VAL A 5 1.85 15.54 1.29
CA VAL A 5 1.67 16.79 2.02
C VAL A 5 0.44 17.51 1.47
N PRO A 6 -0.53 17.89 2.33
CA PRO A 6 -1.68 18.68 1.91
C PRO A 6 -1.25 20.01 1.31
N LEU A 7 -1.82 20.40 0.17
CA LEU A 7 -1.65 21.75 -0.39
C LEU A 7 -2.38 22.78 0.48
N VAL A 8 -1.69 23.83 0.85
CA VAL A 8 -2.24 24.94 1.66
C VAL A 8 -2.60 26.13 0.77
N GLU A 9 -1.85 26.33 -0.33
CA GLU A 9 -2.03 27.44 -1.26
C GLU A 9 -1.93 26.95 -2.71
N ASP A 10 -2.65 27.60 -3.62
CA ASP A 10 -2.56 27.33 -5.04
C ASP A 10 -1.15 27.64 -5.57
N GLY A 11 -0.61 26.73 -6.37
CA GLY A 11 0.72 26.87 -6.98
C GLY A 11 1.89 26.38 -6.12
N GLN A 12 1.63 25.85 -4.93
CA GLN A 12 2.68 25.15 -4.17
C GLN A 12 3.08 23.86 -4.90
N PRO A 13 4.39 23.48 -4.83
CA PRO A 13 4.81 22.19 -5.33
C PRO A 13 4.15 21.05 -4.54
N GLU A 14 3.68 20.03 -5.24
CA GLU A 14 3.19 18.81 -4.59
C GLU A 14 4.37 18.05 -3.99
N LEU A 15 4.24 17.70 -2.71
CA LEU A 15 5.27 17.07 -1.91
C LEU A 15 4.71 15.84 -1.23
N PHE A 16 5.60 14.96 -0.81
CA PHE A 16 5.28 13.87 0.12
C PHE A 16 6.41 13.68 1.14
N VAL A 17 6.05 13.19 2.30
CA VAL A 17 6.97 12.81 3.37
C VAL A 17 7.19 11.31 3.32
N ILE A 18 8.45 10.86 3.44
CA ILE A 18 8.79 9.45 3.42
C ILE A 18 9.81 9.10 4.50
N LYS A 19 9.72 7.89 5.02
CA LYS A 19 10.68 7.33 5.96
C LYS A 19 12.10 7.31 5.34
N PRO A 20 13.13 7.74 6.10
CA PRO A 20 14.51 7.63 5.63
C PRO A 20 14.95 6.17 5.47
N SER A 21 15.85 5.94 4.51
CA SER A 21 16.50 4.65 4.30
C SER A 21 17.39 4.27 5.49
N GLY A 22 17.38 2.99 5.88
CA GLY A 22 18.31 2.43 6.87
C GLY A 22 18.12 2.88 8.32
N VAL A 23 17.10 3.68 8.63
CA VAL A 23 16.78 4.08 10.01
C VAL A 23 15.74 3.14 10.60
N SER A 24 15.99 2.60 11.79
CA SER A 24 15.04 1.74 12.52
C SER A 24 13.80 2.51 12.93
N TYR A 25 12.65 1.81 13.07
CA TYR A 25 11.38 2.46 13.41
C TYR A 25 11.39 3.10 14.82
N ASP A 26 12.12 2.52 15.76
CA ASP A 26 12.31 3.03 17.13
C ASP A 26 13.25 4.24 17.21
N GLU A 27 14.02 4.51 16.15
CA GLU A 27 14.90 5.68 16.04
C GLU A 27 14.26 6.82 15.24
N LEU A 28 13.04 6.64 14.71
CA LEU A 28 12.37 7.67 13.93
C LEU A 28 11.86 8.81 14.82
N SER A 29 12.02 10.02 14.29
CA SER A 29 11.37 11.23 14.81
C SER A 29 10.79 12.03 13.64
N PRO A 30 9.88 12.99 13.89
CA PRO A 30 9.39 13.86 12.83
C PRO A 30 10.51 14.56 12.05
N GLU A 31 11.58 14.95 12.72
CA GLU A 31 12.72 15.68 12.15
C GLU A 31 13.61 14.77 11.28
N SER A 32 13.48 13.43 11.42
CA SER A 32 14.20 12.46 10.61
C SER A 32 13.48 12.12 9.31
N MET A 33 12.21 12.48 9.19
CA MET A 33 11.44 12.19 7.97
C MET A 33 11.96 13.03 6.81
N VAL A 34 11.95 12.46 5.61
CA VAL A 34 12.47 13.12 4.40
C VAL A 34 11.32 13.63 3.55
N VAL A 35 11.37 14.90 3.17
CA VAL A 35 10.40 15.50 2.26
C VAL A 35 10.93 15.44 0.83
N CYS A 36 10.09 14.95 -0.08
CA CYS A 36 10.40 14.79 -1.49
C CYS A 36 9.33 15.45 -2.37
N THR A 37 9.76 15.90 -3.54
CA THR A 37 8.89 16.28 -4.64
C THR A 37 8.30 15.02 -5.31
N LEU A 38 7.22 15.15 -6.09
CA LEU A 38 6.59 13.99 -6.74
C LEU A 38 7.47 13.33 -7.83
N ASP A 39 8.59 13.94 -8.23
CA ASP A 39 9.62 13.29 -9.06
C ASP A 39 10.67 12.51 -8.21
N GLY A 40 10.47 12.46 -6.89
CA GLY A 40 11.29 11.71 -5.97
C GLY A 40 12.55 12.44 -5.47
N ALA A 41 12.74 13.72 -5.84
CA ALA A 41 13.87 14.49 -5.39
C ALA A 41 13.70 14.97 -3.94
N LYS A 42 14.69 14.73 -3.08
CA LYS A 42 14.70 15.29 -1.72
C LYS A 42 14.82 16.81 -1.79
N ILE A 43 13.96 17.52 -1.05
CA ILE A 43 14.05 18.97 -0.91
C ILE A 43 14.95 19.37 0.27
N ASN A 44 15.42 20.61 0.24
CA ASN A 44 16.21 21.19 1.36
C ASN A 44 15.25 21.84 2.36
N ASP A 45 14.72 21.06 3.29
CA ASP A 45 13.72 21.46 4.31
C ASP A 45 14.30 21.51 5.74
N GLY A 46 15.63 21.34 5.88
CA GLY A 46 16.30 21.23 7.17
C GLY A 46 16.52 19.79 7.63
N THR A 47 15.96 18.79 6.96
CA THR A 47 16.29 17.38 7.22
C THR A 47 17.80 17.15 7.06
N PRO A 48 18.47 16.47 8.02
CA PRO A 48 19.90 16.25 7.95
C PRO A 48 20.36 15.70 6.60
N ALA A 49 21.40 16.31 6.03
CA ALA A 49 21.91 15.95 4.70
C ALA A 49 22.31 14.45 4.56
N ARG A 50 22.70 13.82 5.69
CA ARG A 50 23.05 12.39 5.74
C ARG A 50 21.86 11.45 5.58
N LEU A 51 20.62 11.93 5.79
CA LEU A 51 19.42 11.12 5.64
C LEU A 51 18.96 11.13 4.20
N SER A 52 18.98 9.96 3.58
CA SER A 52 18.44 9.73 2.24
C SER A 52 17.00 9.20 2.35
N PRO A 53 16.12 9.52 1.40
CA PRO A 53 14.79 8.94 1.36
C PRO A 53 14.86 7.41 1.15
N SER A 54 13.76 6.71 1.43
CA SER A 54 13.63 5.26 1.23
C SER A 54 14.06 4.84 -0.18
N SER A 55 14.58 3.62 -0.33
CA SER A 55 14.82 2.98 -1.64
C SER A 55 13.56 2.88 -2.51
N ASP A 56 12.37 2.88 -1.89
CA ASP A 56 11.08 2.80 -2.57
C ASP A 56 10.52 4.16 -2.99
N THR A 57 11.29 5.23 -2.82
CA THR A 57 10.85 6.62 -3.11
C THR A 57 10.33 6.77 -4.53
N ALA A 58 10.99 6.21 -5.53
CA ALA A 58 10.55 6.28 -6.92
C ALA A 58 9.17 5.58 -7.12
N ALA A 59 8.95 4.44 -6.48
CA ALA A 59 7.68 3.72 -6.53
C ALA A 59 6.54 4.54 -5.89
N HIS A 60 6.77 5.11 -4.69
CA HIS A 60 5.79 5.93 -4.00
C HIS A 60 5.48 7.23 -4.77
N ALA A 61 6.51 7.89 -5.29
CA ALA A 61 6.38 9.09 -6.11
C ALA A 61 5.50 8.83 -7.35
N TYR A 62 5.76 7.71 -8.06
CA TYR A 62 4.97 7.34 -9.24
C TYR A 62 3.49 7.09 -8.89
N VAL A 63 3.21 6.41 -7.78
CA VAL A 63 1.82 6.22 -7.31
C VAL A 63 1.16 7.57 -7.06
N TYR A 64 1.81 8.50 -6.36
CA TYR A 64 1.25 9.84 -6.13
C TYR A 64 1.04 10.65 -7.42
N GLN A 65 1.91 10.52 -8.41
CA GLN A 65 1.74 11.19 -9.71
C GLN A 65 0.54 10.67 -10.49
N GLN A 66 0.30 9.36 -10.46
CA GLN A 66 -0.69 8.69 -11.31
C GLN A 66 -2.05 8.47 -10.64
N MET A 67 -2.10 8.56 -9.31
CA MET A 67 -3.30 8.35 -8.48
C MET A 67 -3.46 9.53 -7.50
N PRO A 68 -4.02 10.66 -7.95
CA PRO A 68 -4.13 11.88 -7.14
C PRO A 68 -5.02 11.72 -5.90
N GLU A 69 -5.91 10.72 -5.88
CA GLU A 69 -6.74 10.36 -4.74
C GLU A 69 -5.96 9.66 -3.62
N VAL A 70 -4.76 9.15 -3.90
CA VAL A 70 -3.91 8.47 -2.92
C VAL A 70 -3.14 9.49 -2.11
N GLY A 71 -3.35 9.47 -0.78
CA GLY A 71 -2.64 10.31 0.18
C GLY A 71 -1.60 9.55 1.00
N GLY A 72 -1.64 8.21 1.04
CA GLY A 72 -0.66 7.38 1.75
C GLY A 72 -0.27 6.13 1.00
N VAL A 73 1.01 5.75 1.10
CA VAL A 73 1.54 4.50 0.52
C VAL A 73 2.39 3.78 1.57
N VAL A 74 2.19 2.47 1.68
CA VAL A 74 2.97 1.61 2.58
C VAL A 74 3.51 0.42 1.82
N HIS A 75 4.78 0.11 2.03
CA HIS A 75 5.41 -1.13 1.64
C HIS A 75 5.88 -1.89 2.87
N THR A 76 5.68 -3.19 2.89
CA THR A 76 6.19 -4.08 3.94
C THR A 76 6.72 -5.38 3.33
N HIS A 77 7.54 -6.08 4.10
CA HIS A 77 7.89 -7.47 3.86
C HIS A 77 7.26 -8.37 4.95
N SER A 78 5.98 -8.11 5.26
CA SER A 78 5.23 -8.90 6.24
C SER A 78 5.13 -10.35 5.78
N THR A 79 5.29 -11.29 6.70
CA THR A 79 5.67 -12.67 6.41
C THR A 79 4.68 -13.39 5.49
N TYR A 80 3.40 -13.34 5.83
CA TYR A 80 2.39 -14.10 5.07
C TYR A 80 2.06 -13.46 3.73
N ALA A 81 1.87 -12.14 3.67
CA ALA A 81 1.62 -11.45 2.42
C ALA A 81 2.81 -11.58 1.46
N THR A 82 4.05 -11.50 1.97
CA THR A 82 5.26 -11.73 1.17
C THR A 82 5.37 -13.17 0.68
N ALA A 83 4.94 -14.15 1.48
CA ALA A 83 4.91 -15.55 1.03
C ALA A 83 3.93 -15.76 -0.15
N TRP A 84 2.77 -15.10 -0.15
CA TRP A 84 1.85 -15.10 -1.29
C TRP A 84 2.46 -14.39 -2.50
N ALA A 85 3.09 -13.23 -2.29
CA ALA A 85 3.81 -12.52 -3.36
C ALA A 85 4.91 -13.37 -3.98
N ALA A 86 5.69 -14.12 -3.17
CA ALA A 86 6.74 -15.02 -3.64
C ALA A 86 6.21 -16.15 -4.53
N ARG A 87 4.96 -16.58 -4.30
CA ARG A 87 4.28 -17.57 -5.14
C ARG A 87 3.69 -16.98 -6.43
N GLY A 88 3.57 -15.66 -6.51
CA GLY A 88 2.86 -15.00 -7.61
C GLY A 88 1.36 -15.34 -7.65
N GLU A 89 0.75 -15.61 -6.49
CA GLU A 89 -0.67 -15.96 -6.36
C GLU A 89 -1.42 -14.85 -5.65
N GLU A 90 -2.61 -14.50 -6.15
CA GLU A 90 -3.52 -13.60 -5.46
C GLU A 90 -4.07 -14.24 -4.17
N ILE A 91 -4.44 -13.42 -3.19
CA ILE A 91 -5.14 -13.91 -2.00
C ILE A 91 -6.64 -13.91 -2.32
N PRO A 92 -7.29 -15.09 -2.45
CA PRO A 92 -8.69 -15.17 -2.81
C PRO A 92 -9.60 -14.60 -1.72
N CYS A 93 -10.68 -13.95 -2.10
CA CYS A 93 -11.65 -13.37 -1.17
C CYS A 93 -12.54 -14.46 -0.55
N VAL A 94 -12.09 -15.04 0.56
CA VAL A 94 -12.79 -16.12 1.28
C VAL A 94 -13.34 -15.70 2.65
N LEU A 95 -13.10 -14.45 3.04
CA LEU A 95 -13.50 -13.90 4.34
C LEU A 95 -14.35 -12.62 4.14
N THR A 96 -15.38 -12.44 4.96
CA THR A 96 -16.23 -11.23 4.91
C THR A 96 -15.40 -9.96 5.16
N MET A 97 -14.40 -10.00 6.05
CA MET A 97 -13.49 -8.88 6.29
C MET A 97 -12.65 -8.53 5.05
N MET A 98 -12.38 -9.50 4.15
CA MET A 98 -11.73 -9.20 2.86
C MET A 98 -12.69 -8.49 1.92
N ALA A 99 -13.94 -8.95 1.85
CA ALA A 99 -14.96 -8.27 1.07
C ALA A 99 -15.15 -6.82 1.55
N ASP A 100 -15.20 -6.59 2.85
CA ASP A 100 -15.34 -5.28 3.46
C ASP A 100 -14.18 -4.34 3.06
N GLU A 101 -12.94 -4.72 3.32
CA GLU A 101 -11.76 -3.85 3.16
C GLU A 101 -11.24 -3.81 1.72
N PHE A 102 -11.20 -4.96 1.04
CA PHE A 102 -10.55 -5.09 -0.26
C PHE A 102 -11.54 -5.15 -1.44
N GLY A 103 -12.82 -5.39 -1.17
CA GLY A 103 -13.86 -5.49 -2.20
C GLY A 103 -13.67 -6.65 -3.17
N GLY A 104 -12.85 -7.64 -2.79
CA GLY A 104 -12.51 -8.78 -3.62
C GLY A 104 -11.19 -9.44 -3.22
N PRO A 105 -10.55 -10.19 -4.12
CA PRO A 105 -9.22 -10.75 -3.90
C PRO A 105 -8.16 -9.64 -3.81
N ILE A 106 -7.03 -9.95 -3.18
CA ILE A 106 -5.85 -9.07 -3.23
C ILE A 106 -5.02 -9.48 -4.44
N PRO A 107 -4.88 -8.60 -5.45
CA PRO A 107 -4.27 -8.94 -6.72
C PRO A 107 -2.74 -9.04 -6.64
N VAL A 108 -2.16 -9.68 -7.67
CA VAL A 108 -0.70 -9.73 -7.88
C VAL A 108 -0.32 -8.79 -9.00
N GLY A 109 0.62 -7.90 -8.73
CA GLY A 109 1.28 -7.07 -9.72
C GLY A 109 2.52 -7.75 -10.31
N PRO A 110 3.11 -7.17 -11.36
CA PRO A 110 4.27 -7.75 -12.03
C PRO A 110 5.52 -7.81 -11.12
N LEU A 111 6.47 -8.66 -11.50
CA LEU A 111 7.83 -8.59 -10.98
C LEU A 111 8.49 -7.31 -11.51
N ALA A 112 9.01 -6.50 -10.60
CA ALA A 112 9.67 -5.24 -10.93
C ALA A 112 10.94 -5.06 -10.07
N ILE A 113 11.91 -4.29 -10.59
CA ILE A 113 13.19 -4.05 -9.93
C ILE A 113 13.09 -2.77 -9.09
N ILE A 114 13.67 -2.80 -7.89
CA ILE A 114 13.76 -1.64 -7.01
C ILE A 114 14.77 -0.63 -7.56
N GLY A 115 14.50 0.67 -7.38
CA GLY A 115 15.43 1.77 -7.71
C GLY A 115 14.98 2.68 -8.85
N ASP A 116 13.94 2.27 -9.60
CA ASP A 116 13.27 3.11 -10.60
C ASP A 116 11.75 3.14 -10.38
N ASP A 117 10.98 3.61 -11.35
CA ASP A 117 9.52 3.72 -11.27
C ASP A 117 8.77 2.42 -11.59
N SER A 118 9.46 1.34 -11.95
CA SER A 118 8.83 0.11 -12.44
C SER A 118 7.89 -0.54 -11.42
N ILE A 119 8.25 -0.53 -10.13
CA ILE A 119 7.37 -1.00 -9.04
C ILE A 119 6.11 -0.12 -8.97
N GLY A 120 6.28 1.21 -8.97
CA GLY A 120 5.17 2.16 -8.93
C GLY A 120 4.23 1.99 -10.12
N ARG A 121 4.78 1.79 -11.31
CA ARG A 121 4.02 1.49 -12.54
C ARG A 121 3.19 0.20 -12.38
N GLY A 122 3.80 -0.87 -11.91
CA GLY A 122 3.11 -2.14 -11.66
C GLY A 122 1.99 -2.01 -10.61
N ILE A 123 2.20 -1.22 -9.55
CA ILE A 123 1.16 -0.93 -8.54
C ILE A 123 -0.02 -0.22 -9.22
N VAL A 124 0.23 0.86 -9.95
CA VAL A 124 -0.80 1.66 -10.60
C VAL A 124 -1.57 0.86 -11.66
N GLU A 125 -0.87 0.12 -12.51
CA GLU A 125 -1.48 -0.73 -13.53
C GLU A 125 -2.39 -1.81 -12.92
N THR A 126 -2.00 -2.37 -11.77
CA THR A 126 -2.78 -3.41 -11.08
C THR A 126 -3.98 -2.83 -10.34
N LEU A 127 -3.85 -1.67 -9.69
CA LEU A 127 -4.88 -1.13 -8.79
C LEU A 127 -5.85 -0.14 -9.45
N ARG A 128 -5.53 0.44 -10.60
CA ARG A 128 -6.33 1.52 -11.24
C ARG A 128 -7.81 1.20 -11.37
N ASP A 129 -8.13 -0.03 -11.76
CA ASP A 129 -9.52 -0.50 -11.94
C ASP A 129 -9.89 -1.56 -10.90
N HIS A 130 -9.18 -1.60 -9.78
CA HIS A 130 -9.38 -2.58 -8.71
C HIS A 130 -9.87 -1.92 -7.42
N ARG A 131 -10.75 -2.59 -6.68
CA ARG A 131 -11.26 -2.09 -5.39
C ARG A 131 -10.25 -2.22 -4.26
N SER A 132 -9.32 -3.19 -4.37
CA SER A 132 -8.35 -3.47 -3.31
C SER A 132 -7.39 -2.30 -3.11
N PRO A 133 -7.21 -1.83 -1.87
CA PRO A 133 -6.14 -0.90 -1.53
C PRO A 133 -4.77 -1.59 -1.38
N ALA A 134 -4.66 -2.89 -1.68
CA ALA A 134 -3.44 -3.67 -1.58
C ALA A 134 -3.14 -4.42 -2.87
N VAL A 135 -1.86 -4.53 -3.19
CA VAL A 135 -1.31 -5.35 -4.29
C VAL A 135 -0.08 -6.12 -3.78
N LEU A 136 0.06 -7.36 -4.21
CA LEU A 136 1.26 -8.16 -3.98
C LEU A 136 2.18 -8.01 -5.19
N MET A 137 3.28 -7.30 -5.09
CA MET A 137 4.27 -7.28 -6.17
C MET A 137 4.98 -8.64 -6.21
N ALA A 138 4.91 -9.30 -7.38
CA ALA A 138 5.42 -10.67 -7.55
C ALA A 138 6.88 -10.79 -7.09
N GLN A 139 7.16 -11.82 -6.26
CA GLN A 139 8.48 -12.13 -5.70
C GLN A 139 9.12 -10.99 -4.88
N HIS A 140 8.30 -10.01 -4.41
CA HIS A 140 8.79 -8.89 -3.62
C HIS A 140 8.00 -8.78 -2.30
N GLY A 141 6.78 -8.29 -2.33
CA GLY A 141 5.96 -8.10 -1.13
C GLY A 141 4.77 -7.18 -1.37
N PRO A 142 3.94 -6.94 -0.34
CA PRO A 142 2.76 -6.11 -0.47
C PRO A 142 3.10 -4.61 -0.50
N PHE A 143 2.35 -3.90 -1.34
CA PHE A 143 2.18 -2.45 -1.28
C PHE A 143 0.71 -2.15 -1.00
N THR A 144 0.47 -1.13 -0.19
CA THR A 144 -0.88 -0.67 0.12
C THR A 144 -1.01 0.83 -0.03
N ILE A 145 -2.18 1.26 -0.46
CA ILE A 145 -2.54 2.67 -0.68
C ILE A 145 -3.71 3.07 0.22
N GLY A 146 -3.85 4.35 0.45
CA GLY A 146 -4.97 4.91 1.22
C GLY A 146 -5.11 6.41 1.02
N ARG A 147 -6.22 6.98 1.50
CA ARG A 147 -6.43 8.44 1.47
C ARG A 147 -5.42 9.22 2.33
N ASP A 148 -4.76 8.55 3.26
CA ASP A 148 -3.71 9.05 4.15
C ASP A 148 -2.82 7.86 4.59
N ALA A 149 -1.69 8.14 5.26
CA ALA A 149 -0.80 7.09 5.75
C ALA A 149 -1.49 6.13 6.72
N LYS A 150 -2.41 6.63 7.54
CA LYS A 150 -3.15 5.82 8.52
C LYS A 150 -4.03 4.77 7.82
N ALA A 151 -4.74 5.17 6.76
CA ALA A 151 -5.55 4.25 5.96
C ALA A 151 -4.68 3.21 5.24
N ALA A 152 -3.54 3.63 4.67
CA ALA A 152 -2.60 2.74 4.01
C ALA A 152 -1.97 1.74 4.99
N VAL A 153 -1.60 2.17 6.21
CA VAL A 153 -1.11 1.27 7.28
C VAL A 153 -2.19 0.28 7.71
N LYS A 154 -3.44 0.74 7.86
CA LYS A 154 -4.57 -0.16 8.17
C LYS A 154 -4.71 -1.24 7.10
N ALA A 155 -4.68 -0.88 5.83
CA ALA A 155 -4.73 -1.82 4.72
C ALA A 155 -3.56 -2.83 4.76
N ALA A 156 -2.35 -2.38 5.13
CA ALA A 156 -1.18 -3.25 5.25
C ALA A 156 -1.33 -4.27 6.39
N VAL A 157 -1.83 -3.85 7.55
CA VAL A 157 -2.12 -4.75 8.69
C VAL A 157 -3.19 -5.77 8.31
N MET A 158 -4.27 -5.32 7.68
CA MET A 158 -5.35 -6.21 7.22
C MET A 158 -4.87 -7.17 6.14
N CYS A 159 -4.00 -6.73 5.21
CA CYS A 159 -3.41 -7.57 4.17
C CYS A 159 -2.63 -8.75 4.79
N GLU A 160 -1.77 -8.49 5.76
CA GLU A 160 -1.01 -9.54 6.46
C GLU A 160 -1.94 -10.49 7.23
N GLU A 161 -2.94 -9.96 7.94
CA GLU A 161 -3.87 -10.78 8.73
C GLU A 161 -4.71 -11.72 7.83
N VAL A 162 -5.25 -11.23 6.72
CA VAL A 162 -6.01 -12.08 5.80
C VAL A 162 -5.10 -13.07 5.07
N ALA A 163 -3.89 -12.66 4.68
CA ALA A 163 -2.89 -13.55 4.07
C ALA A 163 -2.59 -14.75 4.98
N ARG A 164 -2.38 -14.47 6.28
CA ARG A 164 -2.17 -15.48 7.31
C ARG A 164 -3.38 -16.40 7.47
N THR A 165 -4.56 -15.81 7.62
CA THR A 165 -5.79 -16.57 7.88
C THR A 165 -6.14 -17.49 6.71
N VAL A 166 -6.04 -16.99 5.46
CA VAL A 166 -6.31 -17.80 4.25
C VAL A 166 -5.26 -18.90 4.10
N HIS A 167 -3.98 -18.63 4.42
CA HIS A 167 -2.93 -19.64 4.42
C HIS A 167 -3.27 -20.79 5.38
N ILE A 168 -3.64 -20.48 6.62
CA ILE A 168 -4.00 -21.47 7.64
C ILE A 168 -5.25 -22.25 7.21
N ALA A 169 -6.28 -21.56 6.70
CA ALA A 169 -7.50 -22.20 6.24
C ALA A 169 -7.23 -23.23 5.12
N ARG A 170 -6.36 -22.90 4.17
CA ARG A 170 -5.95 -23.84 3.09
C ARG A 170 -5.22 -25.08 3.62
N GLN A 171 -4.54 -24.99 4.76
CA GLN A 171 -3.91 -26.18 5.40
C GLN A 171 -4.97 -27.11 6.02
N LEU A 172 -6.13 -26.59 6.42
CA LEU A 172 -7.24 -27.38 6.98
C LEU A 172 -8.09 -28.05 5.88
N GLY A 173 -8.00 -27.58 4.65
CA GLY A 173 -8.73 -28.13 3.49
C GLY A 173 -9.00 -27.08 2.42
N PRO A 174 -9.72 -27.44 1.36
CA PRO A 174 -10.14 -26.50 0.32
C PRO A 174 -10.96 -25.35 0.90
N VAL A 175 -10.78 -24.15 0.38
CA VAL A 175 -11.55 -22.96 0.69
C VAL A 175 -12.20 -22.42 -0.58
N GLU A 176 -13.46 -22.03 -0.49
CA GLU A 176 -14.22 -21.49 -1.62
C GLU A 176 -14.33 -19.96 -1.48
N PRO A 177 -14.11 -19.20 -2.57
CA PRO A 177 -14.34 -17.77 -2.57
C PRO A 177 -15.78 -17.41 -2.26
N LEU A 178 -15.98 -16.25 -1.65
CA LEU A 178 -17.32 -15.70 -1.43
C LEU A 178 -18.02 -15.44 -2.77
N PRO A 179 -19.36 -15.64 -2.85
CA PRO A 179 -20.12 -15.22 -4.02
C PRO A 179 -19.97 -13.72 -4.29
N GLN A 180 -19.85 -13.34 -5.56
CA GLN A 180 -19.57 -11.95 -5.95
C GLN A 180 -20.64 -10.96 -5.46
N ASP A 181 -21.92 -11.35 -5.49
CA ASP A 181 -23.02 -10.53 -4.98
C ASP A 181 -22.92 -10.25 -3.48
N MET A 182 -22.36 -11.20 -2.73
CA MET A 182 -22.07 -11.01 -1.30
C MET A 182 -20.88 -10.06 -1.10
N VAL A 183 -19.82 -10.22 -1.88
CA VAL A 183 -18.64 -9.32 -1.85
C VAL A 183 -19.09 -7.88 -2.14
N ASP A 184 -19.89 -7.67 -3.19
CA ASP A 184 -20.37 -6.34 -3.57
C ASP A 184 -21.20 -5.67 -2.46
N ARG A 185 -22.13 -6.39 -1.85
CA ARG A 185 -22.96 -5.87 -0.75
C ARG A 185 -22.15 -5.53 0.51
N LEU A 186 -21.18 -6.38 0.86
CA LEU A 186 -20.32 -6.15 2.02
C LEU A 186 -19.43 -4.93 1.80
N TYR A 187 -18.81 -4.82 0.62
CA TYR A 187 -17.97 -3.68 0.26
C TYR A 187 -18.76 -2.38 0.29
N GLU A 188 -19.92 -2.30 -0.37
CA GLU A 188 -20.76 -1.11 -0.39
C GLU A 188 -21.18 -0.69 1.04
N ARG A 189 -21.64 -1.65 1.85
CA ARG A 189 -21.98 -1.39 3.25
C ARG A 189 -20.82 -0.84 4.04
N TYR A 190 -19.63 -1.40 3.86
CA TYR A 190 -18.44 -0.96 4.58
C TYR A 190 -18.01 0.45 4.18
N GLN A 191 -18.08 0.80 2.91
CA GLN A 191 -17.75 2.14 2.41
C GLN A 191 -18.77 3.20 2.82
N THR A 192 -20.02 2.84 3.11
CA THR A 192 -21.14 3.81 3.30
C THR A 192 -21.67 3.88 4.70
N VAL A 193 -21.79 2.77 5.42
CA VAL A 193 -22.55 2.66 6.68
C VAL A 193 -21.67 2.24 7.86
N TYR A 194 -20.58 1.55 7.62
CA TYR A 194 -19.77 0.94 8.67
C TYR A 194 -18.78 1.93 9.31
N GLY A 195 -18.66 1.84 10.66
CA GLY A 195 -17.68 2.61 11.45
C GLY A 195 -18.22 3.92 12.02
N GLN A 196 -17.43 4.52 12.90
CA GLN A 196 -17.68 5.89 13.39
C GLN A 196 -17.16 6.88 12.36
N ARG A 197 -18.00 7.80 11.93
CA ARG A 197 -17.69 8.91 11.02
C ARG A 197 -17.33 10.16 11.80
#